data_ad120f82dc37304de54745c85aa602d7
#
_entry.id   ad120f82dc37304de54745c85aa602d7
#
_cell.length_a   1.000
_cell.length_b   1.000
_cell.length_c   1.000
_cell.angle_alpha   90.00
_cell.angle_beta   90.00
_cell.angle_gamma   90.00
#
_symmetry.space_group_name_H-M   'P 1'
#
loop_
_entity.id
_entity.type
_entity.pdbx_description
1 polymer ?
#
loop_
_entity_poly.entity_id
_entity_poly.type
_entity_poly.pdbx_seq_one_letter_code
_entity_poly.pdbx_strand_id
1 'polypeptide(L)'
;MTVTRLNPPGVYHPPGAFTPVVTVEGVRLVQLSGQVAWDTEGQPVGLGDYAAQAEQIARNLDAALASVGATRDDIIQETVFVVDYTPELLPAIFGPLRAGTVQTPASTLVGVSALFSPDYLVEVQVVAAVDAVGPVGAAPADAAPADAE
;
A
#
# COMPACT_ATOMS: atom_id res chain seq x y z
N MET A 1 9.18 -12.47 14.96
CA MET A 1 8.96 -12.24 13.52
C MET A 1 10.28 -12.16 12.78
N THR A 2 10.37 -12.81 11.63
CA THR A 2 11.51 -12.63 10.71
C THR A 2 10.99 -12.34 9.32
N VAL A 3 11.43 -11.21 8.76
CA VAL A 3 11.19 -10.84 7.36
C VAL A 3 12.54 -10.77 6.67
N THR A 4 12.77 -11.63 5.68
CA THR A 4 14.01 -11.65 4.91
C THR A 4 13.75 -11.18 3.49
N ARG A 5 14.54 -10.21 3.04
CA ARG A 5 14.48 -9.65 1.70
C ARG A 5 15.71 -10.08 0.92
N LEU A 6 15.49 -10.72 -0.21
CA LEU A 6 16.56 -11.35 -1.00
C LEU A 6 16.61 -10.77 -2.40
N ASN A 7 17.82 -10.46 -2.82
CA ASN A 7 18.14 -10.00 -4.18
C ASN A 7 19.06 -11.06 -4.84
N PRO A 8 18.50 -12.18 -5.33
CA PRO A 8 19.31 -13.26 -5.88
C PRO A 8 20.02 -12.80 -7.16
N PRO A 9 21.26 -13.23 -7.39
CA PRO A 9 22.09 -12.75 -8.52
C PRO A 9 21.55 -13.13 -9.89
N GLY A 10 20.66 -14.09 -9.98
CA GLY A 10 20.00 -14.49 -11.24
C GLY A 10 18.75 -13.68 -11.59
N VAL A 11 18.35 -12.69 -10.77
CA VAL A 11 17.16 -11.89 -10.96
C VAL A 11 17.53 -10.42 -10.95
N TYR A 12 17.20 -9.72 -12.05
CA TYR A 12 17.41 -8.27 -12.12
C TYR A 12 16.47 -7.52 -11.17
N HIS A 13 17.00 -6.53 -10.48
CA HIS A 13 16.23 -5.57 -9.69
C HIS A 13 16.94 -4.21 -9.69
N PRO A 14 16.23 -3.11 -9.93
CA PRO A 14 16.78 -1.77 -9.76
C PRO A 14 16.84 -1.43 -8.26
N PRO A 15 17.98 -0.90 -7.76
CA PRO A 15 18.13 -0.53 -6.36
C PRO A 15 17.03 0.41 -5.87
N GLY A 16 16.41 0.09 -4.72
CA GLY A 16 15.40 0.93 -4.09
C GLY A 16 14.00 0.91 -4.73
N ALA A 17 13.80 0.15 -5.83
CA ALA A 17 12.49 0.07 -6.48
C ALA A 17 11.61 -1.03 -5.87
N PHE A 18 12.12 -2.25 -5.82
CA PHE A 18 11.41 -3.41 -5.25
C PHE A 18 12.39 -4.49 -4.79
N THR A 19 11.90 -5.45 -4.03
CA THR A 19 12.62 -6.65 -3.61
C THR A 19 12.11 -7.85 -4.38
N PRO A 20 12.97 -8.58 -5.15
CA PRO A 20 12.53 -9.75 -5.92
C PRO A 20 11.93 -10.87 -5.09
N VAL A 21 12.47 -11.14 -3.90
CA VAL A 21 12.00 -12.22 -3.04
C VAL A 21 11.88 -11.73 -1.60
N VAL A 22 10.72 -11.92 -1.01
CA VAL A 22 10.48 -11.67 0.42
C VAL A 22 9.99 -12.95 1.06
N THR A 23 10.62 -13.37 2.15
CA THR A 23 10.18 -14.50 2.97
C THR A 23 9.79 -14.00 4.37
N VAL A 24 8.83 -14.67 4.99
CA VAL A 24 8.34 -14.32 6.32
C VAL A 24 8.17 -15.56 7.20
N GLU A 25 8.53 -15.45 8.47
CA GLU A 25 8.38 -16.49 9.48
C GLU A 25 7.86 -15.88 10.80
N GLY A 26 6.95 -16.58 11.47
CA GLY A 26 6.42 -16.16 12.76
C GLY A 26 5.65 -14.83 12.67
N VAL A 27 4.89 -14.62 11.59
CA VAL A 27 4.17 -13.40 11.31
C VAL A 27 2.66 -13.58 11.38
N ARG A 28 1.97 -12.47 11.61
CA ARG A 28 0.57 -12.26 11.28
C ARG A 28 0.51 -11.43 10.00
N LEU A 29 -0.20 -11.93 8.98
CA LEU A 29 -0.42 -11.18 7.75
C LEU A 29 -1.53 -10.17 7.93
N VAL A 30 -1.30 -8.97 7.41
CA VAL A 30 -2.27 -7.88 7.36
C VAL A 30 -2.57 -7.59 5.90
N GLN A 31 -3.81 -7.78 5.49
CA GLN A 31 -4.25 -7.51 4.12
C GLN A 31 -5.06 -6.23 4.10
N LEU A 32 -4.65 -5.29 3.26
CA LEU A 32 -5.40 -4.06 3.02
C LEU A 32 -6.14 -4.18 1.70
N SER A 33 -7.37 -3.68 1.69
CA SER A 33 -8.11 -3.46 0.43
C SER A 33 -7.35 -2.49 -0.45
N GLY A 34 -7.63 -2.52 -1.76
CA GLY A 34 -7.09 -1.53 -2.69
C GLY A 34 -7.38 -0.11 -2.21
N GLN A 35 -6.34 0.71 -2.13
CA GLN A 35 -6.41 2.11 -1.74
C GLN A 35 -6.36 3.00 -2.96
N VAL A 36 -7.33 3.89 -3.09
CA VAL A 36 -7.38 4.96 -4.08
C VAL A 36 -7.24 6.32 -3.39
N ALA A 37 -7.10 7.38 -4.17
CA ALA A 37 -6.87 8.72 -3.65
C ALA A 37 -8.19 9.39 -3.21
N TRP A 38 -8.77 8.93 -2.12
CA TRP A 38 -9.91 9.55 -1.44
C TRP A 38 -9.53 10.02 -0.03
N ASP A 39 -10.23 11.03 0.44
CA ASP A 39 -10.10 11.51 1.81
C ASP A 39 -10.97 10.69 2.79
N THR A 40 -11.03 11.12 4.05
CA THR A 40 -11.83 10.44 5.10
C THR A 40 -13.34 10.59 4.90
N GLU A 41 -13.79 11.48 4.01
CA GLU A 41 -15.19 11.67 3.64
C GLU A 41 -15.52 10.94 2.33
N GLY A 42 -14.56 10.22 1.74
CA GLY A 42 -14.70 9.49 0.48
C GLY A 42 -14.67 10.39 -0.75
N GLN A 43 -14.16 11.63 -0.62
CA GLN A 43 -14.05 12.54 -1.76
C GLN A 43 -12.74 12.32 -2.51
N PRO A 44 -12.76 12.36 -3.85
CA PRO A 44 -11.54 12.23 -4.64
C PRO A 44 -10.54 13.36 -4.36
N VAL A 45 -9.26 13.00 -4.28
CA VAL A 45 -8.14 13.95 -4.11
C VAL A 45 -7.19 13.82 -5.30
N GLY A 46 -6.73 14.96 -5.84
CA GLY A 46 -5.75 14.96 -6.92
C GLY A 46 -6.32 14.51 -8.26
N LEU A 47 -7.50 14.99 -8.63
CA LEU A 47 -8.13 14.68 -9.93
C LEU A 47 -7.16 14.96 -11.08
N GLY A 48 -6.91 13.96 -11.92
CA GLY A 48 -6.02 14.07 -13.07
C GLY A 48 -4.52 14.14 -12.75
N ASP A 49 -4.12 14.01 -11.48
CA ASP A 49 -2.74 14.16 -11.04
C ASP A 49 -2.25 12.87 -10.35
N TYR A 50 -1.40 12.11 -11.03
CA TYR A 50 -0.84 10.85 -10.53
C TYR A 50 -0.02 11.02 -9.24
N ALA A 51 0.79 12.09 -9.15
CA ALA A 51 1.61 12.33 -7.97
C ALA A 51 0.76 12.68 -6.75
N ALA A 52 -0.21 13.58 -6.91
CA ALA A 52 -1.14 13.95 -5.84
C ALA A 52 -1.98 12.74 -5.39
N GLN A 53 -2.41 11.89 -6.32
CA GLN A 53 -3.12 10.66 -5.99
C GLN A 53 -2.22 9.68 -5.22
N ALA A 54 -0.98 9.46 -5.67
CA ALA A 54 -0.03 8.60 -4.98
C ALA A 54 0.29 9.10 -3.56
N GLU A 55 0.39 10.42 -3.35
CA GLU A 55 0.57 11.01 -2.02
C GLU A 55 -0.63 10.73 -1.10
N GLN A 56 -1.85 10.89 -1.61
CA GLN A 56 -3.05 10.58 -0.82
C GLN A 56 -3.14 9.09 -0.49
N ILE A 57 -2.82 8.22 -1.45
CA ILE A 57 -2.77 6.77 -1.22
C ILE A 57 -1.74 6.43 -0.14
N ALA A 58 -0.54 7.04 -0.17
CA ALA A 58 0.47 6.83 0.86
C ALA A 58 -0.05 7.20 2.26
N ARG A 59 -0.76 8.32 2.39
CA ARG A 59 -1.41 8.72 3.65
C ARG A 59 -2.48 7.71 4.10
N ASN A 60 -3.27 7.20 3.18
CA ASN A 60 -4.30 6.20 3.48
C ASN A 60 -3.67 4.88 3.94
N LEU A 61 -2.58 4.44 3.28
CA LEU A 61 -1.81 3.26 3.69
C LEU A 61 -1.22 3.46 5.09
N ASP A 62 -0.61 4.63 5.37
CA ASP A 62 -0.05 4.93 6.69
C ASP A 62 -1.14 4.85 7.78
N ALA A 63 -2.31 5.43 7.56
CA ALA A 63 -3.42 5.40 8.50
C ALA A 63 -3.94 3.97 8.73
N ALA A 64 -4.13 3.19 7.66
CA ALA A 64 -4.61 1.82 7.74
C ALA A 64 -3.60 0.91 8.46
N LEU A 65 -2.31 1.01 8.14
CA LEU A 65 -1.25 0.23 8.77
C LEU A 65 -1.07 0.58 10.25
N ALA A 66 -1.15 1.87 10.59
CA ALA A 66 -1.06 2.33 11.98
C ALA A 66 -2.14 1.70 12.88
N SER A 67 -3.33 1.38 12.35
CA SER A 67 -4.41 0.74 13.10
C SER A 67 -4.06 -0.66 13.64
N VAL A 68 -3.02 -1.28 13.06
CA VAL A 68 -2.51 -2.60 13.48
C VAL A 68 -1.08 -2.54 13.99
N GLY A 69 -0.56 -1.33 14.26
CA GLY A 69 0.80 -1.12 14.76
C GLY A 69 1.89 -1.35 13.71
N ALA A 70 1.55 -1.22 12.43
CA ALA A 70 2.47 -1.38 11.30
C ALA A 70 2.79 -0.05 10.63
N THR A 71 3.81 -0.07 9.80
CA THR A 71 4.23 1.03 8.92
C THR A 71 4.37 0.52 7.48
N ARG A 72 4.63 1.42 6.52
CA ARG A 72 4.89 0.99 5.14
C ARG A 72 6.17 0.14 5.00
N ASP A 73 7.11 0.18 5.93
CA ASP A 73 8.27 -0.72 5.95
C ASP A 73 7.92 -2.18 6.25
N ASP A 74 6.75 -2.42 6.83
CA ASP A 74 6.23 -3.77 7.09
C ASP A 74 5.50 -4.38 5.89
N ILE A 75 5.29 -3.61 4.82
CA ILE A 75 4.71 -4.13 3.58
C ILE A 75 5.68 -5.14 2.96
N ILE A 76 5.18 -6.34 2.70
CA ILE A 76 5.95 -7.44 2.08
C ILE A 76 5.58 -7.66 0.62
N GLN A 77 4.37 -7.26 0.24
CA GLN A 77 3.87 -7.36 -1.14
C GLN A 77 2.99 -6.17 -1.47
N GLU A 78 3.12 -5.65 -2.70
CA GLU A 78 2.21 -4.65 -3.24
C GLU A 78 1.87 -4.94 -4.70
N THR A 79 0.67 -4.53 -5.11
CA THR A 79 0.27 -4.42 -6.51
C THR A 79 -0.22 -3.00 -6.75
N VAL A 80 0.35 -2.35 -7.75
CA VAL A 80 0.03 -0.98 -8.14
C VAL A 80 -0.67 -1.01 -9.49
N PHE A 81 -1.94 -0.60 -9.52
CA PHE A 81 -2.74 -0.51 -10.73
C PHE A 81 -2.75 0.93 -11.21
N VAL A 82 -2.47 1.14 -12.51
CA VAL A 82 -2.33 2.48 -13.09
C VAL A 82 -3.14 2.57 -14.38
N VAL A 83 -4.07 3.52 -14.44
CA VAL A 83 -4.81 3.86 -15.67
C VAL A 83 -3.89 4.62 -16.62
N ASP A 84 -3.97 4.35 -17.91
CA ASP A 84 -3.17 4.98 -18.96
C ASP A 84 -1.66 5.03 -18.63
N TYR A 85 -1.14 3.93 -18.13
CA TYR A 85 0.24 3.83 -17.69
C TYR A 85 1.24 4.08 -18.81
N THR A 86 2.24 4.92 -18.52
CA THR A 86 3.48 5.05 -19.29
C THR A 86 4.69 5.03 -18.35
N PRO A 87 5.88 4.58 -18.80
CA PRO A 87 7.07 4.50 -17.94
C PRO A 87 7.49 5.82 -17.29
N GLU A 88 7.17 6.95 -17.91
CA GLU A 88 7.46 8.29 -17.40
C GLU A 88 6.70 8.62 -16.12
N LEU A 89 5.63 7.90 -15.82
CA LEU A 89 4.83 8.06 -14.60
C LEU A 89 5.47 7.42 -13.35
N LEU A 90 6.47 6.55 -13.53
CA LEU A 90 7.10 5.84 -12.40
C LEU A 90 7.56 6.76 -11.27
N PRO A 91 8.29 7.86 -11.50
CA PRO A 91 8.71 8.74 -10.41
C PRO A 91 7.54 9.41 -9.69
N ALA A 92 6.50 9.81 -10.42
CA ALA A 92 5.33 10.45 -9.84
C ALA A 92 4.53 9.51 -8.93
N ILE A 93 4.50 8.22 -9.26
CA ILE A 93 3.77 7.19 -8.51
C ILE A 93 4.62 6.67 -7.35
N PHE A 94 5.85 6.20 -7.64
CA PHE A 94 6.67 5.56 -6.61
C PHE A 94 7.41 6.54 -5.71
N GLY A 95 7.64 7.78 -6.13
CA GLY A 95 8.21 8.81 -5.27
C GLY A 95 7.44 8.94 -3.95
N PRO A 96 6.15 9.27 -3.97
CA PRO A 96 5.33 9.35 -2.76
C PRO A 96 5.18 8.01 -2.02
N LEU A 97 5.01 6.90 -2.74
CA LEU A 97 4.85 5.58 -2.12
C LEU A 97 6.11 5.11 -1.39
N ARG A 98 7.29 5.55 -1.78
CA ARG A 98 8.59 5.24 -1.14
C ARG A 98 9.09 6.31 -0.19
N ALA A 99 8.47 7.48 -0.17
CA ALA A 99 8.87 8.57 0.73
C ALA A 99 8.77 8.14 2.20
N GLY A 100 9.88 8.27 2.93
CA GLY A 100 9.93 7.91 4.35
C GLY A 100 10.06 6.41 4.64
N THR A 101 10.18 5.55 3.62
CA THR A 101 10.42 4.12 3.81
C THR A 101 11.89 3.77 3.60
N VAL A 102 12.37 2.73 4.29
CA VAL A 102 13.71 2.15 4.13
C VAL A 102 13.65 0.78 3.45
N GLN A 103 12.50 0.11 3.53
CA GLN A 103 12.29 -1.22 2.98
C GLN A 103 11.48 -1.15 1.69
N THR A 104 11.74 -2.08 0.78
CA THR A 104 10.94 -2.24 -0.44
C THR A 104 10.24 -3.60 -0.44
N PRO A 105 8.95 -3.65 -0.83
CA PRO A 105 8.21 -4.90 -0.93
C PRO A 105 8.53 -5.66 -2.22
N ALA A 106 8.02 -6.89 -2.32
CA ALA A 106 7.79 -7.53 -3.61
C ALA A 106 6.68 -6.74 -4.32
N SER A 107 7.01 -6.12 -5.44
CA SER A 107 6.14 -5.15 -6.11
C SER A 107 5.79 -5.57 -7.54
N THR A 108 4.53 -5.37 -7.92
CA THR A 108 4.05 -5.55 -9.29
C THR A 108 3.25 -4.31 -9.71
N LEU A 109 3.55 -3.76 -10.89
CA LEU A 109 2.76 -2.70 -11.50
C LEU A 109 1.97 -3.26 -12.67
N VAL A 110 0.70 -2.91 -12.73
CA VAL A 110 -0.24 -3.33 -13.78
C VAL A 110 -0.92 -2.10 -14.37
N GLY A 111 -0.72 -1.89 -15.68
CA GLY A 111 -1.53 -0.93 -16.43
C GLY A 111 -2.94 -1.49 -16.62
N VAL A 112 -3.95 -0.68 -16.35
CA VAL A 112 -5.37 -1.05 -16.47
C VAL A 112 -6.13 -0.06 -17.34
N SER A 113 -7.24 -0.49 -17.93
CA SER A 113 -8.09 0.37 -18.72
C SER A 113 -8.96 1.32 -17.90
N ALA A 114 -9.32 0.92 -16.69
CA ALA A 114 -10.12 1.71 -15.75
C ALA A 114 -10.00 1.14 -14.33
N LEU A 115 -10.26 1.99 -13.34
CA LEU A 115 -10.56 1.61 -11.96
C LEU A 115 -12.07 1.71 -11.74
N PHE A 116 -12.54 1.49 -10.50
CA PHE A 116 -13.99 1.48 -10.23
C PHE A 116 -14.68 2.85 -10.44
N SER A 117 -13.94 3.94 -10.46
CA SER A 117 -14.43 5.29 -10.81
C SER A 117 -13.41 5.99 -11.70
N PRO A 118 -13.87 6.82 -12.67
CA PRO A 118 -12.99 7.57 -13.56
C PRO A 118 -12.15 8.65 -12.85
N ASP A 119 -12.47 8.98 -11.61
CA ASP A 119 -11.72 9.94 -10.80
C ASP A 119 -10.36 9.42 -10.36
N TYR A 120 -10.18 8.08 -10.33
CA TYR A 120 -8.97 7.47 -9.85
C TYR A 120 -8.09 6.96 -10.98
N LEU A 121 -6.81 7.31 -10.90
CA LEU A 121 -5.77 6.94 -11.86
C LEU A 121 -4.84 5.88 -11.30
N VAL A 122 -4.76 5.76 -9.98
CA VAL A 122 -3.87 4.83 -9.27
C VAL A 122 -4.66 4.13 -8.17
N GLU A 123 -4.42 2.83 -8.03
CA GLU A 123 -4.89 2.01 -6.91
C GLU A 123 -3.75 1.15 -6.40
N VAL A 124 -3.59 1.02 -5.08
CA VAL A 124 -2.52 0.23 -4.46
C VAL A 124 -3.13 -0.78 -3.49
N GLN A 125 -2.84 -2.05 -3.72
CA GLN A 125 -3.17 -3.15 -2.81
C GLN A 125 -1.90 -3.66 -2.15
N VAL A 126 -1.93 -3.89 -0.82
CA VAL A 126 -0.77 -4.35 -0.07
C VAL A 126 -1.08 -5.49 0.89
N VAL A 127 -0.05 -6.28 1.15
CA VAL A 127 0.03 -7.23 2.26
C VAL A 127 1.21 -6.83 3.12
N ALA A 128 0.99 -6.67 4.43
CA ALA A 128 2.04 -6.40 5.40
C ALA A 128 2.21 -7.59 6.36
N ALA A 129 3.36 -7.66 7.02
CA ALA A 129 3.69 -8.67 8.00
C ALA A 129 4.04 -8.01 9.34
N VAL A 130 3.35 -8.38 10.41
CA VAL A 130 3.61 -7.93 11.77
C VAL A 130 3.88 -9.12 12.70
N ASP A 131 4.37 -8.87 13.90
CA ASP A 131 4.59 -9.92 14.87
C ASP A 131 3.32 -10.74 15.13
N ALA A 132 3.46 -12.07 15.17
CA ALA A 132 2.36 -12.98 15.43
C ALA A 132 1.75 -12.76 16.83
N VAL A 133 2.55 -12.24 17.78
CA VAL A 133 2.15 -11.90 19.14
C VAL A 133 2.15 -10.38 19.28
N GLY A 134 1.00 -9.77 19.20
CA GLY A 134 0.82 -8.32 19.35
C GLY A 134 -0.67 -7.97 19.42
N PRO A 135 -1.04 -6.76 19.83
CA PRO A 135 -2.43 -6.38 19.91
C PRO A 135 -3.07 -6.48 18.52
N VAL A 136 -4.14 -7.25 18.43
CA VAL A 136 -5.11 -7.09 17.35
C VAL A 136 -5.70 -5.71 17.58
N GLY A 137 -5.61 -4.81 16.58
CA GLY A 137 -5.98 -3.41 16.71
C GLY A 137 -7.15 -3.16 17.64
N ALA A 138 -7.02 -2.16 18.50
CA ALA A 138 -8.16 -1.71 19.29
C ALA A 138 -9.29 -1.37 18.30
N ALA A 139 -10.44 -2.01 18.44
CA ALA A 139 -11.62 -1.61 17.73
C ALA A 139 -11.82 -0.11 17.96
N PRO A 140 -12.15 0.69 16.94
CA PRO A 140 -12.49 2.08 17.15
C PRO A 140 -13.59 2.14 18.22
N ALA A 141 -13.41 3.02 19.19
CA ALA A 141 -14.32 3.16 20.34
C ALA A 141 -15.64 3.86 19.96
N ASP A 142 -16.17 3.63 18.74
CA ASP A 142 -17.44 4.18 18.29
C ASP A 142 -18.12 3.23 17.30
N ALA A 143 -18.57 2.09 17.82
CA ALA A 143 -19.77 1.46 17.30
C ALA A 143 -20.84 1.62 18.37
N ALA A 144 -21.52 2.77 18.37
CA ALA A 144 -22.75 2.91 19.12
C ALA A 144 -23.72 1.82 18.66
N PRO A 145 -24.43 1.14 19.56
CA PRO A 145 -25.43 0.16 19.15
C PRO A 145 -26.50 0.91 18.34
N ALA A 146 -26.81 0.41 17.15
CA ALA A 146 -28.01 0.81 16.45
C ALA A 146 -29.19 0.41 17.33
N ASP A 147 -29.87 1.41 17.91
CA ASP A 147 -31.09 1.21 18.66
C ASP A 147 -32.12 0.54 17.75
N ALA A 148 -32.56 -0.63 18.19
CA ALA A 148 -33.68 -1.32 17.60
C ALA A 148 -34.97 -0.57 18.02
N GLU A 149 -35.73 -0.07 17.06
CA GLU A 149 -37.19 0.10 17.11
C GLU A 149 -37.84 -0.63 15.94
#